data_c4ddc37c57e580a687943db22f530f19
#
_entry.id   c4ddc37c57e580a687943db22f530f19
#
_cell.length_a   1.000
_cell.length_b   1.000
_cell.length_c   1.000
_cell.angle_alpha   90.00
_cell.angle_beta   90.00
_cell.angle_gamma   90.00
#
_symmetry.space_group_name_H-M   'P 1'
#
loop_
_entity.id
_entity.type
_entity.pdbx_description
1 polymer ?
#
loop_
_entity_poly.entity_id
_entity_poly.type
_entity_poly.pdbx_seq_one_letter_code
_entity_poly.pdbx_strand_id
1 'polypeptide(L)'
;MKKTLRFILLAAAATLFAACGGPAANTGANNANTNTTKPVAPTADALMALDKQANEAYVKGDSKFFEGMLSDKFVILTGGGQRMDKAATVKMIASVKCDIKSMDLTEPAMSMIDVDTYALSYKATWDGTCNGPDGKPMKVPSPVRSASIWVRSGDKWQAVFHGENLIVDPKNPPKAAPAAPPKKEEPKKDDKTAANSNTAANTAAPAKATPDANTDALVKVELALWEAWKAHDAKKLDALMAKDVSFVNIFGTYLATRADALKDWTGAGCDVKSVSVTDGFASALSPTVEMLTRKGTADGTCGGQNVGGTVIWGVSIYVKDGDAWKFAFGMNSPAM
;
A
#
# COMPACT_ATOMS: atom_id res chain seq x y z
N MET A 1 66.39 13.42 -6.66
CA MET A 1 66.79 12.93 -8.00
C MET A 1 65.54 12.97 -8.86
N LYS A 2 65.27 13.99 -9.60
CA LYS A 2 65.57 14.42 -10.98
C LYS A 2 65.22 13.32 -11.99
N LYS A 3 64.32 13.69 -12.89
CA LYS A 3 64.17 13.41 -14.35
C LYS A 3 62.83 12.80 -14.72
N THR A 4 62.09 13.14 -15.75
CA THR A 4 62.06 14.25 -16.75
C THR A 4 60.80 14.02 -17.60
N LEU A 5 60.14 15.09 -17.85
CA LEU A 5 59.22 15.49 -18.93
C LEU A 5 59.48 14.86 -20.28
N ARG A 6 58.48 14.37 -21.03
CA ARG A 6 58.45 14.40 -22.49
C ARG A 6 57.03 14.63 -23.04
N PHE A 7 56.89 15.80 -23.63
CA PHE A 7 55.88 16.22 -24.58
C PHE A 7 56.12 15.53 -25.92
N ILE A 8 55.08 15.11 -26.62
CA ILE A 8 55.07 14.97 -28.06
C ILE A 8 53.76 15.58 -28.59
N LEU A 9 53.97 16.72 -29.27
CA LEU A 9 53.04 17.34 -30.22
C LEU A 9 53.27 16.66 -31.57
N LEU A 10 52.18 16.36 -32.30
CA LEU A 10 52.24 16.29 -33.76
C LEU A 10 50.92 16.74 -34.38
N ALA A 11 51.11 17.55 -35.37
CA ALA A 11 50.28 18.49 -36.09
C ALA A 11 49.43 17.85 -37.20
N ALA A 12 48.33 18.49 -37.46
CA ALA A 12 47.65 18.86 -38.70
C ALA A 12 47.81 18.04 -39.99
N ALA A 13 46.67 17.72 -40.60
CA ALA A 13 46.49 17.86 -42.07
C ALA A 13 45.03 18.12 -42.40
N ALA A 14 44.78 19.27 -42.96
CA ALA A 14 43.54 19.67 -43.59
C ALA A 14 43.50 19.14 -45.05
N THR A 15 42.35 18.57 -45.46
CA THR A 15 42.03 18.44 -46.87
C THR A 15 40.63 18.94 -47.14
N LEU A 16 40.59 20.05 -47.88
CA LEU A 16 39.42 20.64 -48.51
C LEU A 16 39.03 19.74 -49.74
N PHE A 17 37.78 19.32 -49.78
CA PHE A 17 37.11 19.00 -51.04
C PHE A 17 35.82 19.80 -51.15
N ALA A 18 35.78 20.68 -52.12
CA ALA A 18 34.61 21.37 -52.60
C ALA A 18 34.00 20.53 -53.76
N ALA A 19 32.73 20.22 -53.72
CA ALA A 19 31.93 19.90 -54.90
C ALA A 19 30.43 20.11 -54.64
N CYS A 20 29.88 21.08 -55.33
CA CYS A 20 28.59 21.26 -56.01
C CYS A 20 27.32 20.58 -55.53
N GLY A 21 26.37 21.36 -55.03
CA GLY A 21 25.06 21.70 -55.62
C GLY A 21 24.03 20.61 -55.78
N GLY A 22 22.99 20.57 -54.89
CA GLY A 22 21.67 20.00 -55.11
C GLY A 22 20.69 20.55 -54.06
N PRO A 23 19.44 20.84 -54.36
CA PRO A 23 18.54 21.50 -53.43
C PRO A 23 18.18 20.65 -52.23
N ALA A 24 18.48 21.12 -51.03
CA ALA A 24 18.21 20.46 -49.77
C ALA A 24 16.71 20.41 -49.49
N ALA A 25 16.18 19.19 -49.41
CA ALA A 25 14.93 18.92 -48.76
C ALA A 25 15.05 19.25 -47.26
N ASN A 26 14.28 20.19 -46.80
CA ASN A 26 14.20 20.68 -45.45
C ASN A 26 13.50 19.60 -44.55
N THR A 27 14.23 18.57 -44.13
CA THR A 27 13.77 17.70 -43.04
C THR A 27 14.13 18.41 -41.74
N GLY A 28 13.16 19.16 -41.20
CA GLY A 28 13.23 19.71 -39.87
C GLY A 28 13.40 18.56 -38.87
N ALA A 29 14.64 18.29 -38.46
CA ALA A 29 14.94 17.52 -37.28
C ALA A 29 14.44 18.35 -36.10
N ASN A 30 13.23 18.06 -35.65
CA ASN A 30 12.76 18.47 -34.33
C ASN A 30 13.71 17.79 -33.30
N ASN A 31 14.75 18.50 -32.91
CA ASN A 31 15.43 18.26 -31.66
C ASN A 31 14.44 18.57 -30.55
N ALA A 32 13.58 17.60 -30.23
CA ALA A 32 12.87 17.58 -28.97
C ALA A 32 13.96 17.45 -27.89
N ASN A 33 14.42 18.59 -27.41
CA ASN A 33 15.23 18.70 -26.20
C ASN A 33 14.31 18.29 -25.04
N THR A 34 14.16 16.98 -24.84
CA THR A 34 13.51 16.42 -23.66
C THR A 34 14.43 16.64 -22.48
N ASN A 35 14.46 17.87 -21.98
CA ASN A 35 14.86 18.14 -20.62
C ASN A 35 13.84 17.44 -19.71
N THR A 36 13.98 16.12 -19.56
CA THR A 36 13.27 15.37 -18.52
C THR A 36 13.89 15.80 -17.20
N THR A 37 13.42 16.92 -16.65
CA THR A 37 13.68 17.26 -15.26
C THR A 37 13.22 16.07 -14.43
N LYS A 38 14.17 15.43 -13.73
CA LYS A 38 13.87 14.32 -12.83
C LYS A 38 12.74 14.76 -11.88
N PRO A 39 11.64 14.01 -11.75
CA PRO A 39 10.54 14.40 -10.89
C PRO A 39 11.05 14.69 -9.48
N VAL A 40 10.63 15.80 -8.90
CA VAL A 40 10.99 16.15 -7.52
C VAL A 40 10.28 15.17 -6.58
N ALA A 41 11.06 14.55 -5.67
CA ALA A 41 10.50 13.70 -4.62
C ALA A 41 9.56 14.52 -3.71
N PRO A 42 8.46 13.96 -3.22
CA PRO A 42 7.60 14.65 -2.26
C PRO A 42 8.31 14.74 -0.92
N THR A 43 7.96 15.72 -0.11
CA THR A 43 8.35 15.74 1.31
C THR A 43 7.32 14.96 2.14
N ALA A 44 7.71 14.50 3.33
CA ALA A 44 6.77 13.90 4.27
C ALA A 44 5.61 14.85 4.60
N ASP A 45 5.89 16.14 4.78
CA ASP A 45 4.88 17.16 5.05
C ASP A 45 3.91 17.35 3.90
N ALA A 46 4.38 17.25 2.64
CA ALA A 46 3.51 17.33 1.47
C ALA A 46 2.52 16.16 1.42
N LEU A 47 2.96 14.93 1.67
CA LEU A 47 2.07 13.77 1.73
C LEU A 47 1.17 13.80 2.97
N MET A 48 1.67 14.25 4.13
CA MET A 48 0.85 14.48 5.33
C MET A 48 -0.26 15.50 5.09
N ALA A 49 0.00 16.55 4.31
CA ALA A 49 -1.02 17.53 3.95
C ALA A 49 -2.14 16.91 3.12
N LEU A 50 -1.83 15.95 2.23
CA LEU A 50 -2.84 15.20 1.47
C LEU A 50 -3.66 14.28 2.38
N ASP A 51 -3.01 13.52 3.28
CA ASP A 51 -3.73 12.68 4.24
C ASP A 51 -4.59 13.50 5.21
N LYS A 52 -4.12 14.68 5.62
CA LYS A 52 -4.92 15.59 6.44
C LYS A 52 -6.18 16.06 5.70
N GLN A 53 -6.05 16.47 4.44
CA GLN A 53 -7.20 16.83 3.60
C GLN A 53 -8.17 15.65 3.45
N ALA A 54 -7.65 14.42 3.28
CA ALA A 54 -8.47 13.22 3.21
C ALA A 54 -9.26 12.97 4.50
N ASN A 55 -8.62 13.11 5.66
CA ASN A 55 -9.29 12.97 6.95
C ASN A 55 -10.37 14.03 7.15
N GLU A 56 -10.09 15.29 6.79
CA GLU A 56 -11.07 16.38 6.85
C GLU A 56 -12.26 16.15 5.89
N ALA A 57 -12.00 15.64 4.69
CA ALA A 57 -13.04 15.27 3.71
C ALA A 57 -13.87 14.08 4.20
N TYR A 58 -13.22 13.08 4.82
CA TYR A 58 -13.89 11.92 5.42
C TYR A 58 -14.90 12.35 6.51
N VAL A 59 -14.48 13.18 7.45
CA VAL A 59 -15.36 13.70 8.51
C VAL A 59 -16.59 14.42 7.95
N LYS A 60 -16.45 15.11 6.81
CA LYS A 60 -17.52 15.82 6.11
C LYS A 60 -18.40 14.92 5.23
N GLY A 61 -18.02 13.66 5.01
CA GLY A 61 -18.67 12.77 4.06
C GLY A 61 -18.48 13.22 2.58
N ASP A 62 -17.39 13.95 2.27
CA ASP A 62 -17.13 14.49 0.95
C ASP A 62 -16.58 13.39 0.01
N SER A 63 -17.47 12.54 -0.46
CA SER A 63 -17.14 11.46 -1.38
C SER A 63 -16.56 11.94 -2.71
N LYS A 64 -16.94 13.14 -3.17
CA LYS A 64 -16.45 13.72 -4.44
C LYS A 64 -14.95 14.04 -4.36
N PHE A 65 -14.45 14.49 -3.22
CA PHE A 65 -13.01 14.66 -2.99
C PHE A 65 -12.27 13.34 -3.24
N PHE A 66 -12.80 12.23 -2.72
CA PHE A 66 -12.18 10.91 -2.83
C PHE A 66 -12.25 10.32 -4.25
N GLU A 67 -13.25 10.66 -5.06
CA GLU A 67 -13.28 10.28 -6.48
C GLU A 67 -12.03 10.76 -7.24
N GLY A 68 -11.56 11.98 -6.94
CA GLY A 68 -10.38 12.59 -7.56
C GLY A 68 -9.05 12.16 -6.95
N MET A 69 -9.01 11.90 -5.63
CA MET A 69 -7.82 11.60 -4.88
C MET A 69 -7.40 10.12 -4.98
N LEU A 70 -8.36 9.21 -5.03
CA LEU A 70 -8.09 7.78 -5.05
C LEU A 70 -7.75 7.31 -6.47
N SER A 71 -6.71 6.50 -6.60
CA SER A 71 -6.41 5.76 -7.83
C SER A 71 -7.49 4.71 -8.10
N ASP A 72 -7.66 4.30 -9.36
CA ASP A 72 -8.57 3.20 -9.72
C ASP A 72 -8.12 1.84 -9.13
N LYS A 73 -6.86 1.74 -8.70
CA LYS A 73 -6.30 0.57 -8.00
C LYS A 73 -6.40 0.67 -6.47
N PHE A 74 -7.10 1.66 -5.96
CA PHE A 74 -7.19 1.93 -4.53
C PHE A 74 -7.84 0.80 -3.75
N VAL A 75 -7.25 0.51 -2.59
CA VAL A 75 -7.77 -0.42 -1.57
C VAL A 75 -7.66 0.21 -0.19
N ILE A 76 -8.71 0.08 0.61
CA ILE A 76 -8.68 0.37 2.04
C ILE A 76 -8.84 -0.91 2.86
N LEU A 77 -8.06 -1.02 3.94
CA LEU A 77 -8.30 -1.95 5.02
C LEU A 77 -8.87 -1.15 6.18
N THR A 78 -10.14 -1.40 6.50
CA THR A 78 -10.82 -0.68 7.59
C THR A 78 -10.45 -1.27 8.94
N GLY A 79 -10.54 -0.45 10.01
CA GLY A 79 -10.39 -0.94 11.38
C GLY A 79 -11.42 -2.03 11.78
N GLY A 80 -12.49 -2.20 11.00
CA GLY A 80 -13.47 -3.28 11.10
C GLY A 80 -13.11 -4.55 10.31
N GLY A 81 -11.87 -4.67 9.79
CA GLY A 81 -11.40 -5.86 9.09
C GLY A 81 -12.00 -6.07 7.68
N GLN A 82 -12.47 -5.01 7.03
CA GLN A 82 -13.02 -5.08 5.68
C GLN A 82 -12.00 -4.56 4.66
N ARG A 83 -11.92 -5.25 3.52
CA ARG A 83 -11.22 -4.78 2.34
C ARG A 83 -12.21 -4.16 1.37
N MET A 84 -12.01 -2.90 0.99
CA MET A 84 -12.86 -2.22 0.03
C MET A 84 -12.04 -1.60 -1.09
N ASP A 85 -12.57 -1.62 -2.32
CA ASP A 85 -12.02 -0.91 -3.46
C ASP A 85 -12.46 0.58 -3.46
N LYS A 86 -11.99 1.35 -4.46
CA LYS A 86 -12.34 2.76 -4.64
C LYS A 86 -13.85 2.99 -4.65
N ALA A 87 -14.61 2.21 -5.44
CA ALA A 87 -16.05 2.44 -5.61
C ALA A 87 -16.80 2.18 -4.30
N ALA A 88 -16.49 1.10 -3.60
CA ALA A 88 -17.06 0.78 -2.30
C ALA A 88 -16.68 1.82 -1.24
N THR A 89 -15.42 2.29 -1.26
CA THR A 89 -14.93 3.33 -0.34
C THR A 89 -15.63 4.65 -0.56
N VAL A 90 -15.72 5.14 -1.79
CA VAL A 90 -16.42 6.39 -2.12
C VAL A 90 -17.90 6.33 -1.71
N LYS A 91 -18.56 5.19 -1.99
CA LYS A 91 -19.95 4.97 -1.56
C LYS A 91 -20.09 4.96 -0.04
N MET A 92 -19.19 4.32 0.67
CA MET A 92 -19.18 4.30 2.15
C MET A 92 -19.01 5.71 2.69
N ILE A 93 -18.04 6.49 2.19
CA ILE A 93 -17.76 7.86 2.64
C ILE A 93 -18.97 8.77 2.44
N ALA A 94 -19.72 8.63 1.34
CA ALA A 94 -20.94 9.40 1.11
C ALA A 94 -22.02 9.22 2.20
N SER A 95 -21.96 8.13 2.97
CA SER A 95 -22.88 7.85 4.09
C SER A 95 -22.32 8.22 5.46
N VAL A 96 -21.05 8.61 5.56
CA VAL A 96 -20.39 8.97 6.81
C VAL A 96 -21.02 10.23 7.41
N LYS A 97 -21.29 10.17 8.71
CA LYS A 97 -21.70 11.31 9.53
C LYS A 97 -20.90 11.25 10.81
N CYS A 98 -20.04 12.21 11.02
CA CYS A 98 -19.18 12.29 12.19
C CYS A 98 -19.45 13.57 12.98
N ASP A 99 -19.28 13.46 14.31
CA ASP A 99 -19.16 14.57 15.25
C ASP A 99 -17.76 14.48 15.88
N ILE A 100 -16.79 15.17 15.27
CA ILE A 100 -15.39 15.17 15.66
C ILE A 100 -15.06 16.48 16.37
N LYS A 101 -14.63 16.37 17.62
CA LYS A 101 -14.19 17.51 18.43
C LYS A 101 -12.75 17.88 18.19
N SER A 102 -11.89 16.88 18.02
CA SER A 102 -10.48 17.08 17.69
C SER A 102 -9.92 15.93 16.88
N MET A 103 -8.95 16.26 16.02
CA MET A 103 -8.12 15.35 15.24
C MET A 103 -6.69 15.85 15.28
N ASP A 104 -5.77 15.01 15.66
CA ASP A 104 -4.34 15.31 15.67
C ASP A 104 -3.57 14.21 14.92
N LEU A 105 -2.73 14.63 13.95
CA LEU A 105 -1.92 13.76 13.13
C LEU A 105 -0.44 14.05 13.43
N THR A 106 0.24 13.06 14.01
CA THR A 106 1.60 13.21 14.53
C THR A 106 2.51 12.07 14.08
N GLU A 107 3.79 12.17 14.37
CA GLU A 107 4.79 11.13 14.08
C GLU A 107 4.83 10.71 12.60
N PRO A 108 4.90 11.63 11.63
CA PRO A 108 4.97 11.24 10.23
C PRO A 108 6.29 10.52 9.95
N ALA A 109 6.19 9.39 9.24
CA ALA A 109 7.33 8.64 8.75
C ALA A 109 7.08 8.26 7.29
N MET A 110 7.99 8.62 6.40
CA MET A 110 7.90 8.36 4.98
C MET A 110 9.02 7.44 4.53
N SER A 111 8.70 6.43 3.73
CA SER A 111 9.68 5.59 3.04
C SER A 111 9.45 5.64 1.53
N MET A 112 10.55 5.77 0.78
CA MET A 112 10.53 5.72 -0.67
C MET A 112 10.56 4.24 -1.12
N ILE A 113 9.58 3.86 -1.93
CA ILE A 113 9.52 2.53 -2.55
C ILE A 113 10.20 2.60 -3.92
N ASP A 114 9.80 3.56 -4.74
CA ASP A 114 10.52 4.01 -5.93
C ASP A 114 10.33 5.52 -6.13
N VAL A 115 10.75 6.08 -7.27
CA VAL A 115 10.71 7.53 -7.52
C VAL A 115 9.28 8.09 -7.60
N ASP A 116 8.31 7.22 -7.87
CA ASP A 116 6.89 7.58 -8.05
C ASP A 116 5.97 6.89 -7.04
N THR A 117 6.52 6.14 -6.07
CA THR A 117 5.75 5.41 -5.06
C THR A 117 6.34 5.61 -3.66
N TYR A 118 5.51 6.05 -2.72
CA TYR A 118 5.92 6.31 -1.33
C TYR A 118 4.92 5.72 -0.35
N ALA A 119 5.44 5.18 0.76
CA ALA A 119 4.64 4.85 1.93
C ALA A 119 4.76 5.99 2.95
N LEU A 120 3.62 6.43 3.48
CA LEU A 120 3.52 7.37 4.59
C LEU A 120 2.83 6.67 5.75
N SER A 121 3.41 6.71 6.94
CA SER A 121 2.77 6.27 8.19
C SER A 121 2.75 7.42 9.18
N TYR A 122 1.69 7.50 9.98
CA TYR A 122 1.54 8.49 11.03
C TYR A 122 0.63 7.98 12.15
N LYS A 123 0.66 8.64 13.30
CA LYS A 123 -0.27 8.41 14.39
C LYS A 123 -1.42 9.40 14.28
N ALA A 124 -2.65 8.90 14.29
CA ALA A 124 -3.84 9.72 14.39
C ALA A 124 -4.51 9.55 15.75
N THR A 125 -4.87 10.69 16.36
CA THR A 125 -5.60 10.74 17.62
C THR A 125 -6.92 11.47 17.38
N TRP A 126 -8.03 10.82 17.74
CA TRP A 126 -9.38 11.31 17.50
C TRP A 126 -10.15 11.47 18.81
N ASP A 127 -10.91 12.54 18.94
CA ASP A 127 -11.98 12.64 19.91
C ASP A 127 -13.30 12.95 19.20
N GLY A 128 -14.21 12.00 19.24
CA GLY A 128 -15.50 12.11 18.58
C GLY A 128 -16.16 10.78 18.27
N THR A 129 -17.25 10.86 17.52
CA THR A 129 -18.05 9.72 17.08
C THR A 129 -18.35 9.82 15.60
N CYS A 130 -18.49 8.68 14.94
CA CYS A 130 -19.07 8.56 13.59
C CYS A 130 -20.22 7.56 13.63
N ASN A 131 -21.12 7.61 12.64
CA ASN A 131 -22.17 6.61 12.53
C ASN A 131 -21.58 5.23 12.21
N GLY A 132 -21.98 4.23 13.00
CA GLY A 132 -21.66 2.85 12.75
C GLY A 132 -22.51 2.23 11.62
N PRO A 133 -22.31 0.93 11.30
CA PRO A 133 -23.07 0.22 10.27
C PRO A 133 -24.59 0.20 10.53
N ASP A 134 -25.01 0.29 11.78
CA ASP A 134 -26.40 0.35 12.22
C ASP A 134 -26.95 1.80 12.30
N GLY A 135 -26.17 2.78 11.87
CA GLY A 135 -26.48 4.21 11.89
C GLY A 135 -26.35 4.86 13.28
N LYS A 136 -25.94 4.13 14.31
CA LYS A 136 -25.73 4.68 15.66
C LYS A 136 -24.36 5.31 15.80
N PRO A 137 -24.22 6.37 16.62
CA PRO A 137 -22.90 6.92 16.91
C PRO A 137 -21.99 5.90 17.59
N MET A 138 -20.81 5.70 17.00
CA MET A 138 -19.74 4.89 17.56
C MET A 138 -18.51 5.76 17.80
N LYS A 139 -17.83 5.57 18.93
CA LYS A 139 -16.58 6.27 19.19
C LYS A 139 -15.55 5.90 18.13
N VAL A 140 -14.90 6.91 17.55
CA VAL A 140 -13.80 6.68 16.61
C VAL A 140 -12.64 5.99 17.34
N PRO A 141 -12.08 4.89 16.78
CA PRO A 141 -10.91 4.24 17.36
C PRO A 141 -9.73 5.22 17.49
N SER A 142 -9.09 5.25 18.66
CA SER A 142 -8.02 6.23 18.94
C SER A 142 -7.16 5.76 20.13
N PRO A 143 -5.82 5.93 20.08
CA PRO A 143 -5.05 6.35 18.91
C PRO A 143 -4.90 5.21 17.88
N VAL A 144 -4.74 5.57 16.61
CA VAL A 144 -4.46 4.60 15.53
C VAL A 144 -3.13 4.90 14.85
N ARG A 145 -2.48 3.85 14.33
CA ARG A 145 -1.41 3.96 13.34
C ARG A 145 -2.03 3.86 11.97
N SER A 146 -1.97 4.92 11.21
CA SER A 146 -2.42 4.98 9.83
C SER A 146 -1.24 4.76 8.88
N ALA A 147 -1.49 4.16 7.72
CA ALA A 147 -0.54 4.10 6.64
C ALA A 147 -1.24 4.26 5.29
N SER A 148 -0.62 5.05 4.41
CA SER A 148 -1.07 5.31 3.04
C SER A 148 0.05 5.03 2.06
N ILE A 149 -0.30 4.44 0.90
CA ILE A 149 0.62 4.34 -0.23
C ILE A 149 0.18 5.34 -1.29
N TRP A 150 1.10 6.21 -1.64
CA TRP A 150 0.93 7.26 -2.60
C TRP A 150 1.69 6.95 -3.88
N VAL A 151 1.03 7.10 -5.03
CA VAL A 151 1.65 6.97 -6.36
C VAL A 151 1.51 8.26 -7.13
N ARG A 152 2.52 8.59 -7.92
CA ARG A 152 2.48 9.72 -8.83
C ARG A 152 1.66 9.36 -10.08
N SER A 153 0.73 10.22 -10.45
CA SER A 153 -0.06 10.12 -11.67
C SER A 153 -0.03 11.47 -12.38
N GLY A 154 0.87 11.60 -13.36
CA GLY A 154 1.20 12.90 -13.96
C GLY A 154 1.79 13.85 -12.92
N ASP A 155 1.15 15.01 -12.73
CA ASP A 155 1.57 16.03 -11.76
C ASP A 155 0.93 15.86 -10.37
N LYS A 156 0.15 14.79 -10.16
CA LYS A 156 -0.63 14.58 -8.92
C LYS A 156 -0.17 13.34 -8.20
N TRP A 157 -0.37 13.35 -6.88
CA TRP A 157 -0.29 12.18 -6.04
C TRP A 157 -1.69 11.60 -5.84
N GLN A 158 -1.83 10.28 -6.01
CA GLN A 158 -3.05 9.54 -5.75
C GLN A 158 -2.79 8.44 -4.73
N ALA A 159 -3.74 8.22 -3.82
CA ALA A 159 -3.66 7.11 -2.89
C ALA A 159 -4.05 5.80 -3.60
N VAL A 160 -3.25 4.75 -3.41
CA VAL A 160 -3.56 3.38 -3.86
C VAL A 160 -3.89 2.45 -2.70
N PHE A 161 -3.56 2.84 -1.48
CA PHE A 161 -3.86 2.11 -0.26
C PHE A 161 -4.03 3.07 0.92
N HIS A 162 -4.93 2.70 1.82
CA HIS A 162 -5.02 3.24 3.17
C HIS A 162 -5.43 2.15 4.14
N GLY A 163 -4.85 2.17 5.33
CA GLY A 163 -5.19 1.25 6.42
C GLY A 163 -4.91 1.87 7.78
N GLU A 164 -5.63 1.38 8.80
CA GLU A 164 -5.50 1.85 10.17
C GLU A 164 -5.53 0.69 11.16
N ASN A 165 -4.63 0.73 12.13
CA ASN A 165 -4.63 -0.19 13.26
C ASN A 165 -4.64 0.57 14.58
N LEU A 166 -5.42 0.10 15.56
CA LEU A 166 -5.31 0.60 16.93
C LEU A 166 -3.88 0.44 17.43
N ILE A 167 -3.34 1.49 18.05
CA ILE A 167 -2.08 1.40 18.78
C ILE A 167 -2.41 0.81 20.14
N VAL A 168 -1.96 -0.43 20.34
CA VAL A 168 -2.19 -1.18 21.58
C VAL A 168 -0.87 -1.64 22.17
N ASP A 169 -0.79 -1.68 23.50
CA ASP A 169 0.34 -2.32 24.17
C ASP A 169 0.16 -3.84 24.05
N PRO A 170 1.08 -4.57 23.38
CA PRO A 170 0.97 -6.02 23.24
C PRO A 170 1.01 -6.76 24.59
N LYS A 171 1.52 -6.12 25.65
CA LYS A 171 1.50 -6.67 27.01
C LYS A 171 0.17 -6.49 27.72
N ASN A 172 -0.66 -5.54 27.26
CA ASN A 172 -1.99 -5.23 27.78
C ASN A 172 -2.98 -5.07 26.61
N PRO A 173 -3.23 -6.13 25.82
CA PRO A 173 -4.18 -6.02 24.72
C PRO A 173 -5.57 -5.66 25.26
N PRO A 174 -6.36 -4.89 24.53
CA PRO A 174 -7.76 -4.66 24.88
C PRO A 174 -8.45 -6.00 25.07
N LYS A 175 -9.26 -6.15 26.12
CA LYS A 175 -10.07 -7.37 26.27
C LYS A 175 -10.84 -7.58 24.97
N ALA A 176 -10.67 -8.75 24.37
CA ALA A 176 -11.39 -9.10 23.16
C ALA A 176 -12.87 -8.84 23.38
N ALA A 177 -13.49 -8.09 22.48
CA ALA A 177 -14.95 -7.99 22.47
C ALA A 177 -15.51 -9.43 22.37
N PRO A 178 -16.60 -9.75 23.08
CA PRO A 178 -17.21 -11.07 22.97
C PRO A 178 -17.40 -11.40 21.50
N ALA A 179 -16.87 -12.56 21.06
CA ALA A 179 -17.04 -13.02 19.69
C ALA A 179 -18.53 -12.95 19.35
N ALA A 180 -18.88 -12.26 18.27
CA ALA A 180 -20.24 -12.27 17.77
C ALA A 180 -20.67 -13.74 17.58
N PRO A 181 -21.88 -14.14 18.03
CA PRO A 181 -22.31 -15.50 17.86
C PRO A 181 -22.24 -15.86 16.37
N PRO A 182 -21.78 -17.08 16.02
CA PRO A 182 -21.67 -17.51 14.63
C PRO A 182 -23.02 -17.29 13.95
N LYS A 183 -23.05 -16.51 12.86
CA LYS A 183 -24.23 -16.39 12.02
C LYS A 183 -24.57 -17.80 11.57
N LYS A 184 -25.73 -18.32 12.00
CA LYS A 184 -26.31 -19.55 11.45
C LYS A 184 -26.45 -19.31 9.95
N GLU A 185 -25.79 -20.12 9.15
CA GLU A 185 -26.03 -20.16 7.71
C GLU A 185 -27.51 -20.55 7.53
N GLU A 186 -28.30 -19.61 7.02
CA GLU A 186 -29.64 -19.96 6.53
C GLU A 186 -29.48 -20.84 5.29
N PRO A 187 -30.25 -21.94 5.18
CA PRO A 187 -30.20 -22.81 4.02
C PRO A 187 -30.63 -22.02 2.78
N LYS A 188 -29.78 -22.06 1.74
CA LYS A 188 -30.10 -21.51 0.40
C LYS A 188 -31.43 -22.08 -0.06
N LYS A 189 -32.48 -21.27 -0.12
CA LYS A 189 -33.69 -21.57 -0.87
C LYS A 189 -33.36 -21.38 -2.35
N ASP A 190 -33.45 -22.47 -3.10
CA ASP A 190 -33.56 -22.46 -4.55
C ASP A 190 -34.85 -21.74 -4.93
N ASP A 191 -34.75 -20.54 -5.46
CA ASP A 191 -35.90 -19.86 -6.04
C ASP A 191 -35.68 -19.75 -7.56
N LYS A 192 -36.40 -20.66 -8.26
CA LYS A 192 -36.64 -20.59 -9.69
C LYS A 192 -37.82 -19.65 -9.94
N THR A 193 -37.65 -18.83 -10.96
CA THR A 193 -38.66 -18.12 -11.76
C THR A 193 -39.37 -16.90 -11.16
N ALA A 194 -39.05 -15.73 -11.75
CA ALA A 194 -40.05 -14.94 -12.49
C ALA A 194 -39.38 -13.79 -13.24
N ALA A 195 -39.46 -13.81 -14.56
CA ALA A 195 -39.18 -12.68 -15.43
C ALA A 195 -40.19 -11.57 -15.13
N ASN A 196 -39.69 -10.33 -14.91
CA ASN A 196 -40.49 -9.16 -15.24
C ASN A 196 -39.58 -8.01 -15.70
N SER A 197 -39.86 -7.60 -16.94
CA SER A 197 -39.25 -6.51 -17.65
C SER A 197 -39.63 -5.16 -17.01
N ASN A 198 -38.61 -4.37 -16.64
CA ASN A 198 -38.74 -2.92 -16.69
C ASN A 198 -37.41 -2.27 -17.02
N THR A 199 -37.42 -1.57 -18.11
CA THR A 199 -36.38 -0.74 -18.68
C THR A 199 -35.98 0.35 -17.69
N ALA A 200 -34.76 0.29 -17.18
CA ALA A 200 -34.11 1.39 -16.50
C ALA A 200 -32.61 1.40 -16.87
N ALA A 201 -32.19 2.56 -17.29
CA ALA A 201 -30.87 3.00 -17.68
C ALA A 201 -29.69 2.05 -17.38
N ASN A 202 -29.02 1.67 -18.44
CA ASN A 202 -27.81 0.86 -18.50
C ASN A 202 -26.62 1.63 -17.90
N THR A 203 -26.52 1.68 -16.58
CA THR A 203 -25.25 1.94 -15.91
C THR A 203 -24.58 0.59 -15.79
N ALA A 204 -23.64 0.30 -16.69
CA ALA A 204 -22.78 -0.87 -16.60
C ALA A 204 -22.20 -0.95 -15.19
N ALA A 205 -22.44 -2.09 -14.52
CA ALA A 205 -21.78 -2.37 -13.25
C ALA A 205 -20.26 -2.24 -13.46
N PRO A 206 -19.52 -1.58 -12.54
CA PRO A 206 -18.09 -1.45 -12.69
C PRO A 206 -17.47 -2.82 -12.91
N ALA A 207 -16.65 -2.95 -13.95
CA ALA A 207 -15.98 -4.21 -14.27
C ALA A 207 -15.23 -4.69 -13.03
N LYS A 208 -15.46 -5.95 -12.62
CA LYS A 208 -14.77 -6.55 -11.48
C LYS A 208 -13.28 -6.51 -11.78
N ALA A 209 -12.51 -5.84 -10.92
CA ALA A 209 -11.05 -5.74 -11.09
C ALA A 209 -10.46 -7.15 -11.24
N THR A 210 -9.56 -7.29 -12.21
CA THR A 210 -8.85 -8.56 -12.47
C THR A 210 -7.49 -8.52 -11.77
N PRO A 211 -7.06 -9.59 -11.06
CA PRO A 211 -5.74 -9.64 -10.48
C PRO A 211 -4.66 -9.57 -11.56
N ASP A 212 -3.52 -8.97 -11.22
CA ASP A 212 -2.36 -8.93 -12.10
C ASP A 212 -1.77 -10.33 -12.31
N ALA A 213 -1.08 -10.53 -13.46
CA ALA A 213 -0.43 -11.80 -13.81
C ALA A 213 0.65 -12.23 -12.81
N ASN A 214 1.24 -11.28 -12.05
CA ASN A 214 2.22 -11.57 -11.00
C ASN A 214 1.62 -12.09 -9.69
N THR A 215 0.29 -12.17 -9.55
CA THR A 215 -0.38 -12.54 -8.30
C THR A 215 0.16 -13.83 -7.69
N ASP A 216 0.26 -14.91 -8.46
CA ASP A 216 0.74 -16.20 -7.95
C ASP A 216 2.22 -16.15 -7.53
N ALA A 217 3.04 -15.40 -8.26
CA ALA A 217 4.45 -15.22 -7.92
C ALA A 217 4.60 -14.44 -6.60
N LEU A 218 3.82 -13.37 -6.41
CA LEU A 218 3.84 -12.56 -5.20
C LEU A 218 3.28 -13.32 -3.99
N VAL A 219 2.23 -14.12 -4.16
CA VAL A 219 1.70 -14.99 -3.09
C VAL A 219 2.76 -15.98 -2.63
N LYS A 220 3.57 -16.54 -3.55
CA LYS A 220 4.69 -17.43 -3.18
C LYS A 220 5.76 -16.71 -2.38
N VAL A 221 6.12 -15.47 -2.75
CA VAL A 221 7.08 -14.64 -2.00
C VAL A 221 6.52 -14.30 -0.62
N GLU A 222 5.26 -13.91 -0.55
CA GLU A 222 4.57 -13.61 0.72
C GLU A 222 4.57 -14.83 1.65
N LEU A 223 4.19 -16.01 1.13
CA LEU A 223 4.23 -17.25 1.92
C LEU A 223 5.66 -17.59 2.38
N ALA A 224 6.67 -17.35 1.53
CA ALA A 224 8.06 -17.58 1.90
C ALA A 224 8.52 -16.64 3.03
N LEU A 225 8.04 -15.38 3.06
CA LEU A 225 8.27 -14.44 4.17
C LEU A 225 7.62 -14.96 5.47
N TRP A 226 6.38 -15.42 5.42
CA TRP A 226 5.67 -15.96 6.57
C TRP A 226 6.31 -17.24 7.12
N GLU A 227 6.76 -18.15 6.24
CA GLU A 227 7.50 -19.35 6.63
C GLU A 227 8.86 -19.00 7.24
N ALA A 228 9.55 -17.98 6.73
CA ALA A 228 10.81 -17.52 7.29
C ALA A 228 10.60 -16.84 8.66
N TRP A 229 9.52 -16.06 8.83
CA TRP A 229 9.10 -15.51 10.12
C TRP A 229 8.80 -16.63 11.14
N LYS A 230 7.98 -17.62 10.77
CA LYS A 230 7.69 -18.80 11.60
C LYS A 230 8.96 -19.52 12.06
N ALA A 231 9.95 -19.62 11.17
CA ALA A 231 11.22 -20.29 11.45
C ALA A 231 12.26 -19.40 12.16
N HIS A 232 11.95 -18.11 12.40
CA HIS A 232 12.90 -17.10 12.87
C HIS A 232 14.18 -17.03 12.01
N ASP A 233 14.07 -17.32 10.70
CA ASP A 233 15.20 -17.37 9.77
C ASP A 233 15.56 -15.95 9.27
N ALA A 234 16.42 -15.28 10.03
CA ALA A 234 16.89 -13.93 9.72
C ALA A 234 17.51 -13.83 8.32
N LYS A 235 18.27 -14.86 7.89
CA LYS A 235 18.96 -14.86 6.58
C LYS A 235 17.95 -14.93 5.44
N LYS A 236 16.93 -15.77 5.56
CA LYS A 236 15.89 -15.91 4.55
C LYS A 236 14.99 -14.68 4.50
N LEU A 237 14.60 -14.12 5.65
CA LEU A 237 13.87 -12.87 5.75
C LEU A 237 14.66 -11.74 5.06
N ASP A 238 15.93 -11.59 5.42
CA ASP A 238 16.82 -10.58 4.85
C ASP A 238 16.93 -10.72 3.31
N ALA A 239 17.03 -11.95 2.79
CA ALA A 239 17.09 -12.20 1.35
C ALA A 239 15.80 -11.87 0.60
N LEU A 240 14.64 -11.89 1.26
CA LEU A 240 13.32 -11.58 0.67
C LEU A 240 12.94 -10.10 0.74
N MET A 241 13.66 -9.32 1.55
CA MET A 241 13.41 -7.89 1.74
C MET A 241 14.14 -7.02 0.71
N ALA A 242 13.54 -5.88 0.37
CA ALA A 242 14.19 -4.78 -0.35
C ALA A 242 15.24 -4.11 0.55
N LYS A 243 16.02 -3.20 -0.04
CA LYS A 243 17.01 -2.41 0.71
C LYS A 243 16.35 -1.59 1.81
N ASP A 244 15.27 -0.91 1.47
CA ASP A 244 14.48 -0.11 2.38
C ASP A 244 13.15 -0.83 2.64
N VAL A 245 12.82 -1.03 3.90
CA VAL A 245 11.61 -1.74 4.35
C VAL A 245 10.99 -0.97 5.50
N SER A 246 9.66 -0.86 5.46
CA SER A 246 8.87 -0.46 6.63
C SER A 246 7.63 -1.33 6.77
N PHE A 247 7.08 -1.42 7.99
CA PHE A 247 5.98 -2.31 8.27
C PHE A 247 5.10 -1.78 9.41
N VAL A 248 3.79 -1.99 9.31
CA VAL A 248 2.83 -1.75 10.40
C VAL A 248 2.21 -3.08 10.80
N ASN A 249 2.41 -3.49 12.04
CA ASN A 249 1.84 -4.73 12.55
C ASN A 249 0.39 -4.54 13.05
N ILE A 250 -0.27 -5.66 13.40
CA ILE A 250 -1.66 -5.68 13.88
C ILE A 250 -1.89 -4.91 15.19
N PHE A 251 -0.83 -4.57 15.94
CA PHE A 251 -0.88 -3.79 17.17
C PHE A 251 -0.65 -2.29 16.94
N GLY A 252 -0.58 -1.85 15.68
CA GLY A 252 -0.27 -0.46 15.34
C GLY A 252 1.18 -0.06 15.60
N THR A 253 2.10 -1.02 15.80
CA THR A 253 3.53 -0.74 15.89
C THR A 253 4.09 -0.49 14.50
N TYR A 254 4.79 0.62 14.33
CA TYR A 254 5.52 0.93 13.10
C TYR A 254 6.99 0.52 13.21
N LEU A 255 7.40 -0.37 12.34
CA LEU A 255 8.79 -0.79 12.16
C LEU A 255 9.36 0.03 11.00
N ALA A 256 10.20 1.00 11.33
CA ALA A 256 10.61 2.05 10.39
C ALA A 256 11.68 1.59 9.40
N THR A 257 12.42 0.53 9.74
CA THR A 257 13.57 0.06 8.96
C THR A 257 13.57 -1.45 8.78
N ARG A 258 14.33 -1.90 7.77
CA ARG A 258 14.62 -3.33 7.57
C ARG A 258 15.22 -3.97 8.83
N ALA A 259 16.08 -3.27 9.54
CA ALA A 259 16.69 -3.78 10.79
C ALA A 259 15.64 -3.94 11.89
N ASP A 260 14.69 -3.01 12.01
CA ASP A 260 13.59 -3.10 12.98
C ASP A 260 12.69 -4.29 12.64
N ALA A 261 12.35 -4.49 11.37
CA ALA A 261 11.54 -5.60 10.92
C ALA A 261 12.23 -6.95 11.18
N LEU A 262 13.51 -7.08 10.85
CA LEU A 262 14.30 -8.28 11.15
C LEU A 262 14.34 -8.57 12.65
N LYS A 263 14.60 -7.56 13.48
CA LYS A 263 14.63 -7.71 14.94
C LYS A 263 13.28 -8.17 15.50
N ASP A 264 12.18 -7.59 15.03
CA ASP A 264 10.82 -7.95 15.47
C ASP A 264 10.46 -9.38 15.02
N TRP A 265 10.70 -9.70 13.76
CA TRP A 265 10.28 -10.98 13.16
C TRP A 265 11.15 -12.18 13.54
N THR A 266 12.38 -11.96 13.99
CA THR A 266 13.26 -13.02 14.51
C THR A 266 13.31 -13.08 16.03
N GLY A 267 12.63 -12.15 16.72
CA GLY A 267 12.52 -12.15 18.17
C GLY A 267 11.68 -13.32 18.69
N ALA A 268 11.91 -13.69 19.96
CA ALA A 268 11.20 -14.80 20.62
C ALA A 268 9.73 -14.47 20.99
N GLY A 269 9.15 -13.42 20.40
CA GLY A 269 7.79 -12.97 20.74
C GLY A 269 6.68 -13.87 20.25
N CYS A 270 6.92 -14.70 19.21
CA CYS A 270 5.95 -15.61 18.64
C CYS A 270 6.50 -17.03 18.57
N ASP A 271 5.64 -18.01 18.88
CA ASP A 271 5.83 -19.44 18.63
C ASP A 271 4.72 -19.90 17.69
N VAL A 272 5.05 -19.99 16.39
CA VAL A 272 4.09 -20.24 15.30
C VAL A 272 4.32 -21.63 14.74
N LYS A 273 3.24 -22.42 14.66
CA LYS A 273 3.25 -23.80 14.17
C LYS A 273 2.96 -23.90 12.69
N SER A 274 1.99 -23.12 12.21
CA SER A 274 1.62 -23.09 10.81
C SER A 274 1.22 -21.70 10.36
N VAL A 275 1.38 -21.44 9.06
CA VAL A 275 0.99 -20.19 8.40
C VAL A 275 0.29 -20.51 7.09
N SER A 276 -0.61 -19.62 6.66
CA SER A 276 -1.20 -19.68 5.33
C SER A 276 -1.38 -18.30 4.74
N VAL A 277 -1.36 -18.21 3.41
CA VAL A 277 -1.65 -17.00 2.63
C VAL A 277 -2.67 -17.38 1.57
N THR A 278 -3.81 -16.68 1.58
CA THR A 278 -4.93 -16.92 0.66
C THR A 278 -5.49 -15.60 0.12
N ASP A 279 -6.42 -15.69 -0.82
CA ASP A 279 -7.13 -14.54 -1.40
C ASP A 279 -6.18 -13.45 -1.94
N GLY A 280 -5.05 -13.88 -2.53
CA GLY A 280 -4.09 -12.98 -3.13
C GLY A 280 -4.69 -12.22 -4.31
N PHE A 281 -4.46 -10.91 -4.33
CA PHE A 281 -4.85 -10.03 -5.42
C PHE A 281 -3.76 -8.99 -5.62
N ALA A 282 -3.01 -9.12 -6.72
CA ALA A 282 -1.98 -8.15 -7.08
C ALA A 282 -2.53 -7.06 -8.01
N SER A 283 -1.91 -5.89 -7.90
CA SER A 283 -2.15 -4.74 -8.77
C SER A 283 -0.81 -4.08 -9.09
N ALA A 284 -0.43 -4.03 -10.37
CA ALA A 284 0.77 -3.32 -10.79
C ALA A 284 0.64 -1.83 -10.53
N LEU A 285 1.53 -1.24 -9.77
CA LEU A 285 1.60 0.21 -9.52
C LEU A 285 2.53 0.88 -10.54
N SER A 286 3.62 0.20 -10.90
CA SER A 286 4.54 0.56 -11.97
C SER A 286 5.10 -0.74 -12.60
N PRO A 287 5.93 -0.68 -13.65
CA PRO A 287 6.58 -1.89 -14.19
C PRO A 287 7.45 -2.65 -13.18
N THR A 288 7.86 -1.99 -12.10
CA THR A 288 8.77 -2.52 -11.08
C THR A 288 8.18 -2.53 -9.67
N VAL A 289 6.93 -2.11 -9.50
CA VAL A 289 6.26 -2.06 -8.18
C VAL A 289 4.89 -2.69 -8.27
N GLU A 290 4.63 -3.64 -7.38
CA GLU A 290 3.35 -4.33 -7.24
C GLU A 290 2.79 -4.18 -5.83
N MET A 291 1.49 -4.03 -5.75
CA MET A 291 0.73 -4.11 -4.51
C MET A 291 0.00 -5.45 -4.45
N LEU A 292 0.27 -6.26 -3.44
CA LEU A 292 -0.45 -7.49 -3.14
C LEU A 292 -1.36 -7.26 -1.92
N THR A 293 -2.66 -7.48 -2.08
CA THR A 293 -3.58 -7.65 -0.95
C THR A 293 -3.87 -9.13 -0.77
N ARG A 294 -3.96 -9.60 0.48
CA ARG A 294 -4.13 -11.02 0.77
C ARG A 294 -4.73 -11.24 2.16
N LYS A 295 -5.25 -12.42 2.42
CA LYS A 295 -5.52 -12.92 3.76
C LYS A 295 -4.35 -13.77 4.24
N GLY A 296 -4.07 -13.69 5.52
CA GLY A 296 -3.11 -14.55 6.20
C GLY A 296 -3.69 -15.14 7.46
N THR A 297 -3.24 -16.35 7.81
CA THR A 297 -3.51 -16.97 9.11
C THR A 297 -2.21 -17.51 9.70
N ALA A 298 -2.12 -17.47 11.03
CA ALA A 298 -1.09 -18.16 11.76
C ALA A 298 -1.74 -18.98 12.89
N ASP A 299 -1.19 -20.15 13.19
CA ASP A 299 -1.56 -20.94 14.36
C ASP A 299 -0.37 -20.97 15.32
N GLY A 300 -0.61 -20.59 16.56
CA GLY A 300 0.44 -20.50 17.58
C GLY A 300 0.15 -19.45 18.63
N THR A 301 1.20 -18.90 19.21
CA THR A 301 1.12 -17.84 20.23
C THR A 301 2.05 -16.69 19.87
N CYS A 302 1.61 -15.44 20.08
CA CYS A 302 2.45 -14.25 19.98
C CYS A 302 2.25 -13.40 21.24
N GLY A 303 3.34 -12.98 21.89
CA GLY A 303 3.27 -12.25 23.15
C GLY A 303 2.50 -13.01 24.25
N GLY A 304 2.50 -14.35 24.20
CA GLY A 304 1.75 -15.20 25.12
C GLY A 304 0.25 -15.33 24.80
N GLN A 305 -0.25 -14.67 23.73
CA GLN A 305 -1.63 -14.74 23.28
C GLN A 305 -1.78 -15.79 22.18
N ASN A 306 -2.84 -16.63 22.26
CA ASN A 306 -3.18 -17.53 21.16
C ASN A 306 -3.63 -16.72 19.94
N VAL A 307 -2.98 -16.91 18.79
CA VAL A 307 -3.33 -16.29 17.52
C VAL A 307 -3.98 -17.26 16.54
N GLY A 308 -4.18 -18.53 16.97
CA GLY A 308 -4.82 -19.57 16.16
C GLY A 308 -6.23 -19.18 15.71
N GLY A 309 -6.50 -19.35 14.41
CA GLY A 309 -7.79 -19.00 13.81
C GLY A 309 -8.01 -17.51 13.53
N THR A 310 -7.07 -16.63 13.94
CA THR A 310 -7.16 -15.22 13.58
C THR A 310 -6.83 -15.04 12.10
N VAL A 311 -7.80 -14.54 11.35
CA VAL A 311 -7.58 -14.12 9.96
C VAL A 311 -7.17 -12.65 9.94
N ILE A 312 -6.15 -12.32 9.19
CA ILE A 312 -5.72 -10.95 8.96
C ILE A 312 -5.80 -10.61 7.48
N TRP A 313 -6.25 -9.42 7.16
CA TRP A 313 -5.99 -8.80 5.88
C TRP A 313 -4.58 -8.20 5.90
N GLY A 314 -3.88 -8.33 4.80
CA GLY A 314 -2.60 -7.67 4.62
C GLY A 314 -2.50 -6.98 3.28
N VAL A 315 -1.76 -5.89 3.25
CA VAL A 315 -1.19 -5.30 2.05
C VAL A 315 0.32 -5.44 2.12
N SER A 316 0.92 -5.82 1.00
CA SER A 316 2.37 -5.87 0.83
C SER A 316 2.73 -5.18 -0.47
N ILE A 317 3.73 -4.31 -0.42
CA ILE A 317 4.30 -3.67 -1.62
C ILE A 317 5.63 -4.35 -1.92
N TYR A 318 5.75 -4.78 -3.15
CA TYR A 318 6.93 -5.44 -3.68
C TYR A 318 7.61 -4.58 -4.71
N VAL A 319 8.94 -4.58 -4.71
CA VAL A 319 9.78 -3.97 -5.75
C VAL A 319 10.55 -5.06 -6.48
N LYS A 320 10.74 -4.86 -7.77
CA LYS A 320 11.51 -5.77 -8.59
C LYS A 320 12.99 -5.44 -8.47
N ASP A 321 13.80 -6.44 -8.09
CA ASP A 321 15.27 -6.38 -8.01
C ASP A 321 15.84 -7.49 -8.91
N GLY A 322 16.31 -7.11 -10.09
CA GLY A 322 16.57 -8.06 -11.17
C GLY A 322 15.29 -8.80 -11.55
N ASP A 323 15.32 -10.13 -11.47
CA ASP A 323 14.14 -10.98 -11.75
C ASP A 323 13.34 -11.32 -10.48
N ALA A 324 13.76 -10.88 -9.29
CA ALA A 324 13.15 -11.22 -8.02
C ALA A 324 12.25 -10.09 -7.49
N TRP A 325 11.12 -10.45 -6.91
CA TRP A 325 10.30 -9.55 -6.12
C TRP A 325 10.80 -9.50 -4.68
N LYS A 326 10.96 -8.28 -4.15
CA LYS A 326 11.43 -8.00 -2.79
C LYS A 326 10.39 -7.19 -2.03
N PHE A 327 10.12 -7.58 -0.80
CA PHE A 327 9.20 -6.89 0.10
C PHE A 327 9.76 -5.53 0.51
N ALA A 328 9.00 -4.45 0.31
CA ALA A 328 9.39 -3.08 0.63
C ALA A 328 8.52 -2.43 1.70
N PHE A 329 7.22 -2.70 1.70
CA PHE A 329 6.28 -2.19 2.70
C PHE A 329 5.21 -3.23 2.99
N GLY A 330 4.70 -3.25 4.22
CA GLY A 330 3.52 -4.03 4.54
C GLY A 330 2.72 -3.47 5.70
N MET A 331 1.44 -3.81 5.70
CA MET A 331 0.54 -3.59 6.81
C MET A 331 -0.39 -4.77 6.98
N ASN A 332 -0.49 -5.26 8.21
CA ASN A 332 -1.41 -6.32 8.59
C ASN A 332 -2.51 -5.76 9.48
N SER A 333 -3.77 -6.05 9.16
CA SER A 333 -4.93 -5.62 9.94
C SER A 333 -5.84 -6.81 10.28
N PRO A 334 -6.40 -6.88 11.48
CA PRO A 334 -7.34 -7.94 11.83
C PRO A 334 -8.53 -7.99 10.85
N ALA A 335 -8.88 -9.18 10.35
CA ALA A 335 -10.12 -9.42 9.61
C ALA A 335 -11.18 -9.83 10.63
N MET A 336 -12.15 -8.96 10.88
CA MET A 336 -13.27 -9.23 11.78
C MET A 336 -14.50 -9.72 11.03
#